data_449cba28e076063c06cc469d50353b5c
#
_entry.id   449cba28e076063c06cc469d50353b5c
#
_cell.length_a   1.000
_cell.length_b   1.000
_cell.length_c   1.000
_cell.angle_alpha   90.00
_cell.angle_beta   90.00
_cell.angle_gamma   90.00
#
_symmetry.space_group_name_H-M   'P 1'
#
loop_
_entity.id
_entity.type
_entity.pdbx_description
1 polymer ?
#
loop_
_entity_poly.entity_id
_entity_poly.type
_entity_poly.pdbx_seq_one_letter_code
_entity_poly.pdbx_strand_id
1 'polypeptide(L)'
;MSNILILAFLFFAGCLIGWGIEVIFRRFEPNNKARKWINPGFLIGPYLPLYGFGLCTLYLLAGLEKFIHTDNTALQKFILFLLMAIAMTVIELIAGEIFIVKMHVKLWDYTGNKFNYKGIICPLYSLIWAALGAVYYFFIHPYILDALNWLANN
;
A
#
# COMPACT_ATOMS: atom_id res chain seq x y z
N MET A 1 -0.31 16.30 -18.57
CA MET A 1 -0.40 14.81 -18.62
C MET A 1 -1.77 14.36 -18.13
N SER A 2 -2.39 13.36 -18.77
CA SER A 2 -3.73 12.92 -18.34
C SER A 2 -3.65 12.20 -16.98
N ASN A 3 -4.66 12.36 -16.11
CA ASN A 3 -4.73 11.69 -14.80
C ASN A 3 -4.63 10.16 -14.92
N ILE A 4 -5.11 9.60 -16.03
CA ILE A 4 -5.03 8.16 -16.31
C ILE A 4 -3.57 7.71 -16.48
N LEU A 5 -2.75 8.47 -17.18
CA LEU A 5 -1.32 8.15 -17.36
C LEU A 5 -0.56 8.24 -16.05
N ILE A 6 -0.87 9.22 -15.21
CA ILE A 6 -0.28 9.34 -13.86
C ILE A 6 -0.60 8.08 -13.05
N LEU A 7 -1.87 7.70 -12.98
CA LEU A 7 -2.29 6.53 -12.20
C LEU A 7 -1.72 5.23 -12.78
N ALA A 8 -1.63 5.09 -14.10
CA ALA A 8 -0.99 3.93 -14.73
C ALA A 8 0.49 3.84 -14.35
N PHE A 9 1.24 4.95 -14.44
CA PHE A 9 2.64 4.99 -14.03
C PHE A 9 2.81 4.63 -12.55
N LEU A 10 2.02 5.24 -11.66
CA LEU A 10 2.06 4.95 -10.22
C LEU A 10 1.68 3.49 -9.92
N PHE A 11 0.72 2.93 -10.64
CA PHE A 11 0.33 1.54 -10.49
C PHE A 11 1.51 0.60 -10.78
N PHE A 12 2.16 0.74 -11.94
CA PHE A 12 3.29 -0.12 -12.30
C PHE A 12 4.50 0.12 -11.39
N ALA A 13 4.82 1.36 -11.05
CA ALA A 13 5.87 1.68 -10.07
C ALA A 13 5.58 1.05 -8.71
N GLY A 14 4.35 1.15 -8.23
CA GLY A 14 3.90 0.52 -6.98
C GLY A 14 4.03 -1.01 -7.02
N CYS A 15 3.66 -1.64 -8.13
CA CYS A 15 3.82 -3.10 -8.29
C CYS A 15 5.28 -3.55 -8.15
N LEU A 16 6.22 -2.82 -8.77
CA LEU A 16 7.65 -3.14 -8.75
C LEU A 16 8.28 -2.87 -7.38
N ILE A 17 8.03 -1.68 -6.83
CA ILE A 17 8.57 -1.27 -5.52
C ILE A 17 8.03 -2.19 -4.43
N GLY A 18 6.72 -2.45 -4.45
CA GLY A 18 6.07 -3.33 -3.49
C GLY A 18 6.60 -4.76 -3.56
N TRP A 19 6.84 -5.28 -4.75
CA TRP A 19 7.50 -6.57 -4.92
C TRP A 19 8.88 -6.59 -4.26
N GLY A 20 9.71 -5.58 -4.49
CA GLY A 20 11.03 -5.46 -3.88
C GLY A 20 10.98 -5.41 -2.35
N ILE A 21 10.07 -4.60 -1.79
CA ILE A 21 9.85 -4.50 -0.34
C ILE A 21 9.44 -5.87 0.23
N GLU A 22 8.49 -6.55 -0.40
CA GLU A 22 7.96 -7.82 0.07
C GLU A 22 8.98 -8.95 -0.02
N VAL A 23 9.82 -8.99 -1.06
CA VAL A 23 10.93 -9.94 -1.19
C VAL A 23 11.91 -9.79 -0.02
N ILE A 24 12.25 -8.54 0.33
CA ILE A 24 13.13 -8.24 1.46
C ILE A 24 12.44 -8.64 2.77
N PHE A 25 11.19 -8.25 2.96
CA PHE A 25 10.41 -8.58 4.17
C PHE A 25 10.35 -10.11 4.38
N ARG A 26 9.98 -10.88 3.36
CA ARG A 26 9.89 -12.35 3.46
C ARG A 26 11.24 -13.02 3.70
N ARG A 27 12.33 -12.44 3.24
CA ARG A 27 13.67 -12.95 3.56
C ARG A 27 13.95 -12.91 5.06
N PHE A 28 13.47 -11.87 5.75
CA PHE A 28 13.70 -11.66 7.18
C PHE A 28 12.56 -12.15 8.07
N GLU A 29 11.49 -12.66 7.48
CA GLU A 29 10.36 -13.25 8.22
C GLU A 29 10.83 -14.41 9.12
N PRO A 30 10.30 -14.53 10.38
CA PRO A 30 10.69 -15.57 11.33
C PRO A 30 10.54 -16.99 10.80
N ASN A 31 9.55 -17.23 9.94
CA ASN A 31 9.28 -18.55 9.33
C ASN A 31 10.28 -18.93 8.25
N ASN A 32 11.01 -17.98 7.66
CA ASN A 32 12.05 -18.21 6.67
C ASN A 32 13.44 -18.35 7.33
N LYS A 33 13.61 -19.37 8.17
CA LYS A 33 14.88 -19.61 8.91
C LYS A 33 16.10 -19.72 8.00
N ALA A 34 15.94 -20.27 6.80
CA ALA A 34 17.00 -20.43 5.82
C ALA A 34 17.33 -19.14 5.03
N ARG A 35 16.65 -18.02 5.30
CA ARG A 35 16.84 -16.74 4.62
C ARG A 35 16.79 -16.84 3.10
N LYS A 36 15.94 -17.70 2.57
CA LYS A 36 15.77 -17.88 1.11
C LYS A 36 15.09 -16.65 0.51
N TRP A 37 15.44 -16.32 -0.72
CA TRP A 37 14.72 -15.36 -1.54
C TRP A 37 13.45 -16.03 -2.08
N ILE A 38 12.30 -15.48 -1.74
CA ILE A 38 10.99 -16.03 -2.10
C ILE A 38 10.26 -14.98 -2.92
N ASN A 39 9.76 -15.37 -4.09
CA ASN A 39 8.83 -14.51 -4.83
C ASN A 39 7.51 -14.40 -4.05
N PRO A 40 7.09 -13.19 -3.63
CA PRO A 40 5.91 -13.03 -2.77
C PRO A 40 4.58 -13.16 -3.52
N GLY A 41 4.59 -13.01 -4.85
CA GLY A 41 3.38 -13.05 -5.67
C GLY A 41 3.10 -14.41 -6.28
N PHE A 42 1.88 -14.58 -6.81
CA PHE A 42 1.52 -15.71 -7.65
C PHE A 42 1.84 -15.45 -9.13
N LEU A 43 2.10 -14.20 -9.52
CA LEU A 43 2.51 -13.84 -10.86
C LEU A 43 3.99 -14.17 -11.09
N ILE A 44 4.32 -14.57 -12.31
CA ILE A 44 5.69 -14.77 -12.73
C ILE A 44 6.27 -13.39 -13.05
N GLY A 45 7.15 -12.91 -12.17
CA GLY A 45 7.83 -11.63 -12.35
C GLY A 45 7.71 -10.70 -11.13
N PRO A 46 8.37 -9.54 -11.20
CA PRO A 46 8.46 -8.61 -10.06
C PRO A 46 7.22 -7.71 -9.98
N TYR A 47 6.02 -8.30 -9.85
CA TYR A 47 4.77 -7.55 -9.84
C TYR A 47 3.89 -7.95 -8.66
N LEU A 48 3.54 -6.97 -7.82
CA LEU A 48 2.52 -7.10 -6.79
C LEU A 48 1.41 -6.07 -7.01
N PRO A 49 0.32 -6.42 -7.72
CA PRO A 49 -0.78 -5.50 -8.03
C PRO A 49 -1.39 -4.82 -6.78
N LEU A 50 -1.40 -5.50 -5.63
CA LEU A 50 -1.88 -4.95 -4.37
C LEU A 50 -1.17 -3.63 -4.02
N TYR A 51 0.15 -3.60 -4.16
CA TYR A 51 0.96 -2.39 -3.91
C TYR A 51 0.76 -1.32 -4.99
N GLY A 52 0.49 -1.73 -6.23
CA GLY A 52 0.12 -0.80 -7.30
C GLY A 52 -1.18 -0.06 -7.00
N PHE A 53 -2.24 -0.79 -6.62
CA PHE A 53 -3.50 -0.19 -6.16
C PHE A 53 -3.29 0.65 -4.90
N GLY A 54 -2.46 0.18 -3.97
CA GLY A 54 -2.10 0.91 -2.76
C GLY A 54 -1.48 2.26 -3.07
N LEU A 55 -0.46 2.31 -3.93
CA LEU A 55 0.22 3.57 -4.27
C LEU A 55 -0.72 4.56 -4.98
N CYS A 56 -1.56 4.08 -5.90
CA CYS A 56 -2.59 4.92 -6.52
C CYS A 56 -3.56 5.49 -5.48
N THR A 57 -4.00 4.66 -4.53
CA THR A 57 -4.92 5.08 -3.47
C THR A 57 -4.29 6.12 -2.55
N LEU A 58 -3.03 5.91 -2.12
CA LEU A 58 -2.32 6.89 -1.31
C LEU A 58 -2.12 8.22 -2.03
N TYR A 59 -1.82 8.20 -3.33
CA TYR A 59 -1.72 9.41 -4.16
C TYR A 59 -3.04 10.18 -4.21
N LEU A 60 -4.15 9.49 -4.46
CA LEU A 60 -5.46 10.11 -4.53
C LEU A 60 -5.89 10.68 -3.17
N LEU A 61 -5.66 9.93 -2.07
CA LEU A 61 -6.01 10.37 -0.72
C LEU A 61 -5.15 11.56 -0.27
N ALA A 62 -3.85 11.60 -0.62
CA ALA A 62 -3.02 12.75 -0.33
C ALA A 62 -3.57 14.04 -0.97
N GLY A 63 -4.13 13.92 -2.19
CA GLY A 63 -4.82 15.03 -2.86
C GLY A 63 -6.12 15.50 -2.18
N LEU A 64 -6.71 14.67 -1.29
CA LEU A 64 -7.91 15.03 -0.54
C LEU A 64 -7.61 15.89 0.71
N GLU A 65 -6.36 16.07 1.09
CA GLU A 65 -5.98 16.87 2.25
C GLU A 65 -6.61 18.27 2.23
N LYS A 66 -6.63 18.92 1.07
CA LYS A 66 -7.23 20.23 0.86
C LYS A 66 -8.73 20.32 1.17
N PHE A 67 -9.42 19.19 1.24
CA PHE A 67 -10.85 19.11 1.59
C PHE A 67 -11.09 18.81 3.06
N ILE A 68 -10.04 18.52 3.84
CA ILE A 68 -10.15 18.33 5.29
C ILE A 68 -10.06 19.70 5.95
N HIS A 69 -11.22 20.30 6.21
CA HIS A 69 -11.33 21.63 6.78
C HIS A 69 -11.22 21.57 8.30
N THR A 70 -10.07 21.94 8.82
CA THR A 70 -9.79 22.09 10.27
C THR A 70 -8.65 23.07 10.47
N ASP A 71 -8.73 23.89 11.50
CA ASP A 71 -7.69 24.87 11.87
C ASP A 71 -6.48 24.18 12.53
N ASN A 72 -6.62 22.91 12.92
CA ASN A 72 -5.57 22.15 13.57
C ASN A 72 -4.86 21.23 12.55
N THR A 73 -3.65 21.60 12.16
CA THR A 73 -2.83 20.84 11.20
C THR A 73 -2.55 19.41 11.67
N ALA A 74 -2.34 19.18 12.98
CA ALA A 74 -2.10 17.82 13.50
C ALA A 74 -3.36 16.96 13.37
N LEU A 75 -4.53 17.51 13.64
CA LEU A 75 -5.80 16.81 13.44
C LEU A 75 -6.05 16.51 11.96
N GLN A 76 -5.72 17.45 11.07
CA GLN A 76 -5.83 17.25 9.62
C GLN A 76 -4.99 16.05 9.17
N LYS A 77 -3.72 16.00 9.59
CA LYS A 77 -2.82 14.86 9.28
C LYS A 77 -3.30 13.56 9.89
N PHE A 78 -3.78 13.59 11.13
CA PHE A 78 -4.35 12.41 11.78
C PHE A 78 -5.53 11.84 10.99
N ILE A 79 -6.47 12.69 10.56
CA ILE A 79 -7.62 12.27 9.73
C ILE A 79 -7.12 11.67 8.41
N LEU A 80 -6.17 12.34 7.75
CA LEU A 80 -5.62 11.87 6.48
C LEU A 80 -4.98 10.47 6.60
N PHE A 81 -4.15 10.26 7.61
CA PHE A 81 -3.48 8.96 7.81
C PHE A 81 -4.46 7.87 8.26
N LEU A 82 -5.49 8.23 9.01
CA LEU A 82 -6.58 7.31 9.33
C LEU A 82 -7.35 6.87 8.07
N LEU A 83 -7.65 7.80 7.16
CA LEU A 83 -8.26 7.48 5.87
C LEU A 83 -7.37 6.58 5.02
N MET A 84 -6.06 6.84 5.00
CA MET A 84 -5.09 5.99 4.31
C MET A 84 -5.06 4.57 4.90
N ALA A 85 -5.05 4.44 6.23
CA ALA A 85 -5.08 3.14 6.90
C ALA A 85 -6.36 2.37 6.58
N ILE A 86 -7.51 3.01 6.65
CA ILE A 86 -8.81 2.40 6.32
C ILE A 86 -8.83 1.94 4.86
N ALA A 87 -8.44 2.80 3.93
CA ALA A 87 -8.45 2.46 2.50
C ALA A 87 -7.51 1.30 2.18
N MET A 88 -6.30 1.27 2.74
CA MET A 88 -5.36 0.17 2.56
C MET A 88 -5.88 -1.13 3.17
N THR A 89 -6.49 -1.08 4.35
CA THR A 89 -7.13 -2.24 4.98
C THR A 89 -8.29 -2.77 4.14
N VAL A 90 -9.08 -1.89 3.52
CA VAL A 90 -10.17 -2.29 2.61
C VAL A 90 -9.62 -2.96 1.35
N ILE A 91 -8.55 -2.42 0.75
CA ILE A 91 -7.88 -3.03 -0.41
C ILE A 91 -7.36 -4.43 -0.04
N GLU A 92 -6.72 -4.56 1.11
CA GLU A 92 -6.21 -5.85 1.62
C GLU A 92 -7.36 -6.85 1.88
N LEU A 93 -8.46 -6.38 2.44
CA LEU A 93 -9.67 -7.19 2.65
C LEU A 93 -10.25 -7.70 1.32
N ILE A 94 -10.42 -6.81 0.33
CA ILE A 94 -10.95 -7.20 -0.99
C ILE A 94 -10.02 -8.21 -1.66
N ALA A 95 -8.71 -7.95 -1.67
CA ALA A 95 -7.74 -8.87 -2.23
C ALA A 95 -7.74 -10.23 -1.51
N GLY A 96 -7.80 -10.24 -0.18
CA GLY A 96 -7.87 -11.46 0.61
C GLY A 96 -9.15 -12.26 0.38
N GLU A 97 -10.30 -11.61 0.27
CA GLU A 97 -11.56 -12.31 -0.07
C GLU A 97 -11.49 -12.92 -1.47
N ILE A 98 -10.84 -12.28 -2.42
CA ILE A 98 -10.68 -12.83 -3.78
C ILE A 98 -9.67 -13.98 -3.78
N PHE A 99 -8.44 -13.72 -3.36
CA PHE A 99 -7.33 -14.67 -3.51
C PHE A 99 -7.37 -15.79 -2.46
N ILE A 100 -7.52 -15.44 -1.18
CA ILE A 100 -7.42 -16.42 -0.09
C ILE A 100 -8.71 -17.22 0.04
N VAL A 101 -9.88 -16.55 0.03
CA VAL A 101 -11.14 -17.22 0.27
C VAL A 101 -11.69 -17.87 -0.99
N LYS A 102 -11.81 -17.14 -2.11
CA LYS A 102 -12.44 -17.68 -3.34
C LYS A 102 -11.50 -18.51 -4.20
N MET A 103 -10.24 -18.07 -4.35
CA MET A 103 -9.26 -18.76 -5.20
C MET A 103 -8.41 -19.78 -4.43
N HIS A 104 -8.49 -19.82 -3.10
CA HIS A 104 -7.68 -20.66 -2.22
C HIS A 104 -6.16 -20.47 -2.39
N VAL A 105 -5.75 -19.28 -2.82
CA VAL A 105 -4.34 -18.89 -2.97
C VAL A 105 -3.93 -18.09 -1.75
N LYS A 106 -3.19 -18.72 -0.83
CA LYS A 106 -2.76 -18.09 0.42
C LYS A 106 -1.54 -17.19 0.18
N LEU A 107 -1.77 -15.92 -0.12
CA LEU A 107 -0.72 -14.93 -0.35
C LEU A 107 -0.08 -14.44 0.97
N TRP A 108 -0.87 -14.35 2.05
CA TRP A 108 -0.44 -14.03 3.42
C TRP A 108 -1.36 -14.70 4.44
N ASP A 109 -0.99 -14.64 5.71
CA ASP A 109 -1.75 -15.27 6.78
C ASP A 109 -1.58 -14.54 8.11
N TYR A 110 -2.65 -13.90 8.56
CA TYR A 110 -2.69 -13.19 9.85
C TYR A 110 -3.43 -13.95 10.94
N THR A 111 -3.70 -15.25 10.77
CA THR A 111 -4.44 -16.06 11.78
C THR A 111 -3.76 -16.06 13.14
N GLY A 112 -2.43 -15.91 13.18
CA GLY A 112 -1.66 -15.79 14.44
C GLY A 112 -1.77 -14.42 15.12
N ASN A 113 -2.35 -13.41 14.49
CA ASN A 113 -2.48 -12.07 15.04
C ASN A 113 -3.80 -11.90 15.81
N LYS A 114 -3.77 -11.13 16.90
CA LYS A 114 -4.98 -10.80 17.66
C LYS A 114 -5.97 -10.00 16.81
N PHE A 115 -7.28 -10.28 17.02
CA PHE A 115 -8.38 -9.59 16.33
C PHE A 115 -8.33 -9.66 14.80
N ASN A 116 -7.70 -10.72 14.25
CA ASN A 116 -7.73 -10.91 12.81
C ASN A 116 -9.15 -11.27 12.32
N TYR A 117 -9.46 -10.86 11.10
CA TYR A 117 -10.67 -11.27 10.40
C TYR A 117 -10.28 -12.25 9.29
N LYS A 118 -10.70 -13.51 9.43
CA LYS A 118 -10.42 -14.61 8.49
C LYS A 118 -8.91 -14.82 8.16
N GLY A 119 -7.99 -14.32 8.99
CA GLY A 119 -6.56 -14.30 8.67
C GLY A 119 -6.17 -13.34 7.54
N ILE A 120 -7.09 -12.49 7.08
CA ILE A 120 -6.89 -11.56 5.95
C ILE A 120 -6.41 -10.20 6.42
N ILE A 121 -7.08 -9.61 7.40
CA ILE A 121 -6.75 -8.30 7.98
C ILE A 121 -6.64 -8.41 9.50
N CYS A 122 -5.87 -7.52 10.11
CA CYS A 122 -5.85 -7.35 11.56
C CYS A 122 -5.39 -5.93 11.95
N PRO A 123 -5.73 -5.45 13.18
CA PRO A 123 -5.40 -4.10 13.62
C PRO A 123 -3.91 -3.75 13.56
N LEU A 124 -3.04 -4.71 13.81
CA LEU A 124 -1.59 -4.50 13.73
C LEU A 124 -1.16 -4.05 12.33
N TYR A 125 -1.62 -4.76 11.28
CA TYR A 125 -1.26 -4.41 9.90
C TYR A 125 -1.99 -3.15 9.43
N SER A 126 -3.20 -2.86 9.93
CA SER A 126 -3.86 -1.58 9.68
C SER A 126 -3.05 -0.40 10.23
N LEU A 127 -2.42 -0.54 11.41
CA LEU A 127 -1.50 0.46 11.95
C LEU A 127 -0.21 0.58 11.13
N ILE A 128 0.32 -0.52 10.62
CA ILE A 128 1.47 -0.51 9.70
C ILE A 128 1.10 0.26 8.43
N TRP A 129 -0.09 0.07 7.88
CA TRP A 129 -0.58 0.84 6.74
C TRP A 129 -0.70 2.34 7.04
N ALA A 130 -1.13 2.73 8.26
CA ALA A 130 -1.11 4.14 8.67
C ALA A 130 0.31 4.72 8.69
N ALA A 131 1.27 3.99 9.24
CA ALA A 131 2.68 4.40 9.26
C ALA A 131 3.27 4.50 7.85
N LEU A 132 2.99 3.53 6.97
CA LEU A 132 3.42 3.58 5.56
C LEU A 132 2.77 4.74 4.80
N GLY A 133 1.50 5.05 5.09
CA GLY A 133 0.81 6.22 4.56
C GLY A 133 1.49 7.52 4.97
N ALA A 134 1.91 7.65 6.23
CA ALA A 134 2.66 8.80 6.71
C ALA A 134 4.04 8.91 6.04
N VAL A 135 4.78 7.80 5.93
CA VAL A 135 6.07 7.76 5.20
C VAL A 135 5.87 8.17 3.75
N TYR A 136 4.85 7.62 3.08
CA TYR A 136 4.51 8.02 1.72
C TYR A 136 4.25 9.52 1.63
N TYR A 137 3.40 10.05 2.50
CA TYR A 137 2.99 11.46 2.47
C TYR A 137 4.15 12.42 2.65
N PHE A 138 5.02 12.18 3.64
CA PHE A 138 6.12 13.08 3.96
C PHE A 138 7.35 12.93 3.07
N PHE A 139 7.66 11.72 2.62
CA PHE A 139 8.93 11.43 1.96
C PHE A 139 8.81 11.04 0.48
N ILE A 140 7.63 10.66 -0.01
CA ILE A 140 7.45 10.18 -1.39
C ILE A 140 6.54 11.12 -2.18
N HIS A 141 5.41 11.53 -1.60
CA HIS A 141 4.40 12.33 -2.29
C HIS A 141 4.94 13.65 -2.87
N PRO A 142 5.79 14.45 -2.16
CA PRO A 142 6.36 15.68 -2.71
C PRO A 142 7.17 15.45 -3.99
N TYR A 143 8.01 14.42 -4.02
CA TYR A 143 8.81 14.09 -5.20
C TYR A 143 7.96 13.63 -6.39
N ILE A 144 6.85 12.93 -6.13
CA ILE A 144 5.89 12.59 -7.18
C ILE A 144 5.29 13.87 -7.76
N LEU A 145 4.85 14.82 -6.93
CA LEU A 145 4.29 16.09 -7.39
C LEU A 145 5.31 16.89 -8.20
N ASP A 146 6.56 16.97 -7.75
CA ASP A 146 7.64 17.68 -8.46
C ASP A 146 7.90 17.02 -9.83
N ALA A 147 7.99 15.70 -9.89
CA ALA A 147 8.17 14.97 -11.14
C ALA A 147 7.00 15.19 -12.12
N LEU A 148 5.76 15.18 -11.61
CA LEU A 148 4.57 15.42 -12.43
C LEU A 148 4.51 16.87 -12.94
N ASN A 149 4.89 17.84 -12.11
CA ASN A 149 4.97 19.25 -12.51
C ASN A 149 6.04 19.45 -13.58
N TRP A 150 7.20 18.82 -13.44
CA TRP A 150 8.25 18.86 -14.45
C TRP A 150 7.77 18.28 -15.79
N LEU A 151 7.13 17.10 -15.76
CA LEU A 151 6.57 16.46 -16.97
C LEU A 151 5.41 17.24 -17.61
N ALA A 152 4.70 18.05 -16.85
CA ALA A 152 3.61 18.88 -17.39
C ALA A 152 4.12 20.15 -18.09
N ASN A 153 5.34 20.61 -17.74
CA ASN A 153 5.93 21.85 -18.23
C ASN A 153 7.00 21.64 -19.33
N ASN A 154 7.33 20.40 -19.66
CA ASN A 154 8.25 19.98 -20.73
C ASN A 154 7.60 18.98 -21.67
#